data_fc7d5894674d4cdcc4b97cff84d9dcf3
#
_entry.id   fc7d5894674d4cdcc4b97cff84d9dcf3
#
_cell.length_a   1.000
_cell.length_b   1.000
_cell.length_c   1.000
_cell.angle_alpha   90.00
_cell.angle_beta   90.00
_cell.angle_gamma   90.00
#
_symmetry.space_group_name_H-M   'P 1'
#
loop_
_entity.id
_entity.type
_entity.pdbx_description
1 polymer ?
#
loop_
_entity_poly.entity_id
_entity_poly.type
_entity_poly.pdbx_seq_one_letter_code
_entity_poly.pdbx_strand_id
1 'polypeptide(L)'
;MEAASIGTGTPERLKRSKGLQEKQLARLMVAPSMILIAVVAAWPVIYAIWLSLHEYSVRVAGLSRWAGFDNYSSALGNSDWWAALGHTLIFTVASVALETLIGLAMALAMHAAFKGQGLLRTTVLVPWALLTVVTAIIWRTMFVSPYGFVNTIFGTKTVWLGSEPQALIIIILADVWKTAPFMALLILAGLQVIPGEVYEAAKVDGASTMQRFTRITLPLLMPAILVALIFRTLDALRVFDLPYVLTGGQNGTSTLSTIAQEAFAANRLYGLGAAMAVLTFIVVMVVSFSYIRFVGGNLRGMGDD
;
A
#
# COMPACT_ATOMS: atom_id res chain seq x y z
N MET A 1 85.74 -9.66 -25.20
CA MET A 1 84.92 -9.96 -23.97
C MET A 1 84.47 -8.63 -23.41
N GLU A 2 83.35 -8.22 -23.79
CA GLU A 2 82.74 -6.91 -23.37
C GLU A 2 81.48 -7.22 -22.61
N ALA A 3 81.48 -6.93 -21.31
CA ALA A 3 80.35 -7.21 -20.41
C ALA A 3 79.34 -6.07 -20.50
N ALA A 4 78.17 -6.34 -21.03
CA ALA A 4 77.04 -5.41 -21.06
C ALA A 4 76.51 -5.17 -19.64
N SER A 5 76.58 -3.90 -19.19
CA SER A 5 75.95 -3.46 -17.91
C SER A 5 74.47 -3.36 -18.07
N ILE A 6 73.71 -4.18 -17.34
CA ILE A 6 72.27 -4.13 -17.20
C ILE A 6 71.93 -2.99 -16.25
N GLY A 7 71.39 -1.87 -16.85
CA GLY A 7 70.88 -0.76 -16.04
C GLY A 7 69.62 -1.14 -15.24
N THR A 8 69.80 -1.12 -13.92
CA THR A 8 68.67 -1.24 -12.98
C THR A 8 67.84 0.03 -13.00
N GLY A 9 66.81 0.07 -13.86
CA GLY A 9 65.79 1.11 -13.83
C GLY A 9 64.95 1.01 -12.57
N THR A 10 65.00 2.05 -11.72
CA THR A 10 64.16 2.21 -10.53
C THR A 10 62.70 2.24 -10.96
N PRO A 11 61.81 1.44 -10.36
CA PRO A 11 60.38 1.47 -10.72
C PRO A 11 59.80 2.84 -10.40
N GLU A 12 59.36 3.53 -11.43
CA GLU A 12 58.64 4.80 -11.33
C GLU A 12 57.39 4.62 -10.52
N ARG A 13 57.34 5.18 -9.30
CA ARG A 13 56.15 5.19 -8.45
C ARG A 13 55.05 5.94 -9.19
N LEU A 14 54.14 5.19 -9.80
CA LEU A 14 52.89 5.72 -10.30
C LEU A 14 52.21 6.51 -9.18
N LYS A 15 52.12 7.82 -9.30
CA LYS A 15 51.36 8.70 -8.43
C LYS A 15 49.91 8.17 -8.40
N ARG A 16 49.55 7.47 -7.34
CA ARG A 16 48.13 7.16 -7.05
C ARG A 16 47.39 8.48 -7.10
N SER A 17 46.64 8.70 -8.17
CA SER A 17 45.67 9.79 -8.22
C SER A 17 44.81 9.63 -6.97
N LYS A 18 44.63 10.73 -6.21
CA LYS A 18 43.68 10.78 -5.08
C LYS A 18 42.29 10.72 -5.69
N GLY A 19 41.88 9.56 -6.17
CA GLY A 19 40.49 9.30 -6.55
C GLY A 19 39.59 9.50 -5.31
N LEU A 20 38.42 10.02 -5.54
CA LEU A 20 37.39 10.11 -4.51
C LEU A 20 37.28 8.75 -3.80
N GLN A 21 37.25 8.75 -2.45
CA GLN A 21 37.02 7.52 -1.70
C GLN A 21 35.72 6.89 -2.19
N GLU A 22 35.63 5.58 -2.27
CA GLU A 22 34.44 4.85 -2.76
C GLU A 22 33.12 5.39 -2.18
N LYS A 23 33.13 5.75 -0.87
CA LYS A 23 31.98 6.37 -0.21
C LYS A 23 31.63 7.76 -0.75
N GLN A 24 32.60 8.55 -1.17
CA GLN A 24 32.39 9.90 -1.75
C GLN A 24 31.87 9.77 -3.18
N LEU A 25 32.41 8.82 -3.94
CA LEU A 25 31.95 8.53 -5.30
C LEU A 25 30.49 8.02 -5.28
N ALA A 26 30.18 7.06 -4.39
CA ALA A 26 28.82 6.56 -4.22
C ALA A 26 27.83 7.68 -3.85
N ARG A 27 28.20 8.56 -2.92
CA ARG A 27 27.35 9.73 -2.56
C ARG A 27 27.17 10.67 -3.73
N LEU A 28 28.21 10.96 -4.49
CA LEU A 28 28.14 11.86 -5.64
C LEU A 28 27.27 11.29 -6.76
N MET A 29 27.31 9.97 -6.99
CA MET A 29 26.47 9.29 -8.00
C MET A 29 25.00 9.20 -7.59
N VAL A 30 24.71 9.05 -6.30
CA VAL A 30 23.32 8.92 -5.78
C VAL A 30 22.72 10.30 -5.47
N ALA A 31 23.53 11.32 -5.13
CA ALA A 31 23.07 12.64 -4.73
C ALA A 31 22.09 13.30 -5.73
N PRO A 32 22.31 13.32 -7.05
CA PRO A 32 21.39 13.96 -7.99
C PRO A 32 19.98 13.36 -7.91
N SER A 33 19.88 12.03 -7.88
CA SER A 33 18.60 11.31 -7.78
C SER A 33 17.94 11.56 -6.44
N MET A 34 18.71 11.53 -5.35
CA MET A 34 18.18 11.78 -4.00
C MET A 34 17.70 13.23 -3.83
N ILE A 35 18.43 14.20 -4.38
CA ILE A 35 18.03 15.61 -4.35
C ILE A 35 16.73 15.79 -5.15
N LEU A 36 16.66 15.23 -6.35
CA LEU A 36 15.46 15.32 -7.18
C LEU A 36 14.24 14.72 -6.46
N ILE A 37 14.37 13.51 -5.92
CA ILE A 37 13.30 12.84 -5.14
C ILE A 37 12.91 13.68 -3.92
N ALA A 38 13.89 14.20 -3.17
CA ALA A 38 13.64 15.03 -2.00
C ALA A 38 12.87 16.30 -2.35
N VAL A 39 13.27 17.00 -3.41
CA VAL A 39 12.59 18.24 -3.86
C VAL A 39 11.18 17.92 -4.35
N VAL A 40 10.99 16.93 -5.21
CA VAL A 40 9.69 16.58 -5.78
C VAL A 40 8.73 16.04 -4.72
N ALA A 41 9.21 15.28 -3.73
CA ALA A 41 8.36 14.73 -2.67
C ALA A 41 8.16 15.71 -1.52
N ALA A 42 9.19 16.46 -1.11
CA ALA A 42 9.09 17.34 0.06
C ALA A 42 8.29 18.61 -0.24
N TRP A 43 8.41 19.18 -1.43
CA TRP A 43 7.73 20.43 -1.78
C TRP A 43 6.21 20.37 -1.61
N PRO A 44 5.48 19.38 -2.19
CA PRO A 44 4.04 19.28 -2.01
C PRO A 44 3.62 19.07 -0.54
N VAL A 45 4.41 18.31 0.24
CA VAL A 45 4.14 18.06 1.65
C VAL A 45 4.31 19.35 2.46
N ILE A 46 5.41 20.08 2.26
CA ILE A 46 5.65 21.38 2.93
C ILE A 46 4.55 22.37 2.54
N TYR A 47 4.17 22.41 1.26
CA TYR A 47 3.09 23.28 0.79
C TYR A 47 1.75 22.92 1.40
N ALA A 48 1.41 21.63 1.52
CA ALA A 48 0.19 21.17 2.18
C ALA A 48 0.18 21.55 3.67
N ILE A 49 1.31 21.41 4.38
CA ILE A 49 1.44 21.86 5.78
C ILE A 49 1.29 23.37 5.88
N TRP A 50 1.93 24.14 4.99
CA TRP A 50 1.78 25.59 4.96
C TRP A 50 0.32 25.99 4.72
N LEU A 51 -0.34 25.37 3.75
CA LEU A 51 -1.73 25.64 3.41
C LEU A 51 -2.68 25.29 4.57
N SER A 52 -2.41 24.21 5.30
CA SER A 52 -3.22 23.78 6.44
C SER A 52 -3.23 24.78 7.61
N LEU A 53 -2.20 25.63 7.70
CA LEU A 53 -2.08 26.69 8.71
C LEU A 53 -2.69 28.04 8.27
N HIS A 54 -3.28 28.07 7.06
CA HIS A 54 -3.90 29.28 6.51
C HIS A 54 -5.39 29.06 6.26
N GLU A 55 -6.19 30.08 6.56
CA GLU A 55 -7.57 30.15 6.08
C GLU A 55 -7.54 30.58 4.60
N TYR A 56 -7.58 29.59 3.71
CA TYR A 56 -7.58 29.83 2.27
C TYR A 56 -8.85 29.25 1.66
N SER A 57 -9.74 30.14 1.22
CA SER A 57 -10.98 29.80 0.53
C SER A 57 -11.15 30.70 -0.68
N VAL A 58 -11.41 30.11 -1.85
CA VAL A 58 -11.71 30.89 -3.06
C VAL A 58 -13.13 31.48 -3.04
N ARG A 59 -13.99 31.03 -2.10
CA ARG A 59 -15.34 31.59 -1.94
C ARG A 59 -15.33 33.07 -1.55
N VAL A 60 -14.26 33.51 -0.88
CA VAL A 60 -14.05 34.92 -0.53
C VAL A 60 -12.74 35.36 -1.19
N ALA A 61 -12.85 36.03 -2.33
CA ALA A 61 -11.69 36.41 -3.13
C ALA A 61 -10.65 37.20 -2.30
N GLY A 62 -9.43 36.68 -2.25
CA GLY A 62 -8.24 37.39 -1.76
C GLY A 62 -7.89 37.25 -0.29
N LEU A 63 -8.60 36.44 0.52
CA LEU A 63 -8.28 36.28 1.93
C LEU A 63 -7.48 34.98 2.17
N SER A 64 -6.14 35.10 2.11
CA SER A 64 -5.25 34.17 2.78
C SER A 64 -4.88 34.79 4.13
N ARG A 65 -5.46 34.28 5.21
CA ARG A 65 -5.14 34.71 6.57
C ARG A 65 -4.45 33.56 7.32
N TRP A 66 -3.46 33.90 8.12
CA TRP A 66 -2.89 32.95 9.02
C TRP A 66 -3.94 32.46 10.05
N ALA A 67 -4.24 31.18 10.03
CA ALA A 67 -5.24 30.54 10.90
C ALA A 67 -4.62 29.68 12.00
N GLY A 68 -3.29 29.49 11.99
CA GLY A 68 -2.64 28.61 12.95
C GLY A 68 -3.25 27.21 12.94
N PHE A 69 -3.81 26.77 14.06
CA PHE A 69 -4.40 25.44 14.21
C PHE A 69 -5.93 25.42 14.09
N ASP A 70 -6.59 26.51 13.67
CA ASP A 70 -8.05 26.58 13.58
C ASP A 70 -8.63 25.56 12.59
N ASN A 71 -7.95 25.30 11.48
CA ASN A 71 -8.36 24.26 10.53
C ASN A 71 -8.32 22.86 11.15
N TYR A 72 -7.33 22.59 11.98
CA TYR A 72 -7.21 21.31 12.69
C TYR A 72 -8.29 21.14 13.76
N SER A 73 -8.54 22.22 14.54
CA SER A 73 -9.62 22.18 15.53
C SER A 73 -11.00 22.01 14.87
N SER A 74 -11.21 22.65 13.72
CA SER A 74 -12.44 22.48 12.91
C SER A 74 -12.58 21.08 12.35
N ALA A 75 -11.50 20.47 11.85
CA ALA A 75 -11.51 19.10 11.37
C ALA A 75 -11.80 18.11 12.50
N LEU A 76 -11.10 18.21 13.62
CA LEU A 76 -11.26 17.30 14.76
C LEU A 76 -12.57 17.52 15.54
N GLY A 77 -13.14 18.71 15.48
CA GLY A 77 -14.47 19.02 16.03
C GLY A 77 -15.63 18.53 15.17
N ASN A 78 -15.37 18.12 13.93
CA ASN A 78 -16.40 17.63 13.02
C ASN A 78 -16.63 16.12 13.22
N SER A 79 -17.90 15.72 13.47
CA SER A 79 -18.31 14.31 13.58
C SER A 79 -18.03 13.51 12.32
N ASP A 80 -18.09 14.13 11.13
CA ASP A 80 -17.88 13.47 9.85
C ASP A 80 -16.43 12.99 9.69
N TRP A 81 -15.46 13.71 10.29
CA TRP A 81 -14.08 13.29 10.29
C TRP A 81 -13.87 11.99 11.10
N TRP A 82 -14.54 11.89 12.26
CA TRP A 82 -14.47 10.68 13.08
C TRP A 82 -15.19 9.50 12.47
N ALA A 83 -16.35 9.75 11.82
CA ALA A 83 -17.05 8.74 11.04
C ALA A 83 -16.17 8.22 9.89
N ALA A 84 -15.54 9.13 9.12
CA ALA A 84 -14.62 8.78 8.04
C ALA A 84 -13.38 8.00 8.53
N LEU A 85 -12.84 8.36 9.69
CA LEU A 85 -11.78 7.58 10.34
C LEU A 85 -12.26 6.16 10.67
N GLY A 86 -13.46 6.02 11.26
CA GLY A 86 -14.08 4.73 11.56
C GLY A 86 -14.26 3.88 10.30
N HIS A 87 -14.85 4.43 9.23
CA HIS A 87 -15.04 3.73 7.96
C HIS A 87 -13.69 3.33 7.32
N THR A 88 -12.68 4.21 7.37
CA THR A 88 -11.33 3.91 6.86
C THR A 88 -10.70 2.74 7.62
N LEU A 89 -10.83 2.71 8.94
CA LEU A 89 -10.29 1.62 9.77
C LEU A 89 -11.03 0.30 9.53
N ILE A 90 -12.37 0.32 9.49
CA ILE A 90 -13.19 -0.86 9.20
C ILE A 90 -12.84 -1.40 7.81
N PHE A 91 -12.80 -0.52 6.80
CA PHE A 91 -12.40 -0.88 5.45
C PHE A 91 -11.01 -1.52 5.44
N THR A 92 -10.02 -0.88 6.06
CA THR A 92 -8.64 -1.36 6.08
C THR A 92 -8.52 -2.73 6.73
N VAL A 93 -9.09 -2.91 7.92
CA VAL A 93 -9.00 -4.19 8.64
C VAL A 93 -9.72 -5.29 7.88
N ALA A 94 -10.93 -5.04 7.40
CA ALA A 94 -11.73 -6.04 6.69
C ALA A 94 -11.11 -6.41 5.34
N SER A 95 -10.71 -5.42 4.51
CA SER A 95 -10.13 -5.70 3.20
C SER A 95 -8.80 -6.43 3.32
N VAL A 96 -7.88 -5.94 4.17
CA VAL A 96 -6.54 -6.54 4.33
C VAL A 96 -6.63 -7.97 4.89
N ALA A 97 -7.54 -8.23 5.84
CA ALA A 97 -7.75 -9.57 6.37
C ALA A 97 -8.24 -10.54 5.29
N LEU A 98 -9.28 -10.15 4.53
CA LEU A 98 -9.83 -10.97 3.44
C LEU A 98 -8.81 -11.19 2.33
N GLU A 99 -8.09 -10.15 1.94
CA GLU A 99 -7.05 -10.23 0.91
C GLU A 99 -5.88 -11.12 1.31
N THR A 100 -5.51 -11.10 2.60
CA THR A 100 -4.45 -11.99 3.10
C THR A 100 -4.89 -13.45 3.00
N LEU A 101 -6.12 -13.76 3.40
CA LEU A 101 -6.66 -15.13 3.33
C LEU A 101 -6.80 -15.60 1.88
N ILE A 102 -7.43 -14.79 1.03
CA ILE A 102 -7.64 -15.11 -0.37
C ILE A 102 -6.31 -15.12 -1.14
N GLY A 103 -5.43 -14.14 -0.87
CA GLY A 103 -4.09 -14.05 -1.45
C GLY A 103 -3.21 -15.23 -1.10
N LEU A 104 -3.25 -15.71 0.15
CA LEU A 104 -2.56 -16.92 0.57
C LEU A 104 -3.08 -18.15 -0.18
N ALA A 105 -4.40 -18.31 -0.28
CA ALA A 105 -5.01 -19.41 -1.03
C ALA A 105 -4.61 -19.37 -2.52
N MET A 106 -4.65 -18.18 -3.15
CA MET A 106 -4.21 -17.99 -4.53
C MET A 106 -2.71 -18.28 -4.71
N ALA A 107 -1.87 -17.83 -3.76
CA ALA A 107 -0.42 -18.07 -3.80
C ALA A 107 -0.09 -19.57 -3.71
N LEU A 108 -0.75 -20.29 -2.82
CA LEU A 108 -0.60 -21.75 -2.71
C LEU A 108 -1.04 -22.45 -3.99
N ALA A 109 -2.16 -22.05 -4.58
CA ALA A 109 -2.62 -22.59 -5.87
C ALA A 109 -1.64 -22.29 -7.01
N MET A 110 -1.10 -21.07 -7.07
CA MET A 110 -0.10 -20.66 -8.06
C MET A 110 1.28 -21.31 -7.84
N HIS A 111 1.59 -21.73 -6.61
CA HIS A 111 2.84 -22.43 -6.29
C HIS A 111 2.78 -23.91 -6.67
N ALA A 112 1.62 -24.53 -6.62
CA ALA A 112 1.44 -25.94 -6.96
C ALA A 112 1.84 -26.21 -8.43
N ALA A 113 2.66 -27.25 -8.63
CA ALA A 113 3.09 -27.67 -9.97
C ALA A 113 1.97 -28.50 -10.64
N PHE A 114 1.32 -27.94 -11.65
CA PHE A 114 0.32 -28.63 -12.46
C PHE A 114 0.26 -28.09 -13.89
N LYS A 115 -0.37 -28.85 -14.80
CA LYS A 115 -0.58 -28.42 -16.19
C LYS A 115 -1.55 -27.22 -16.20
N GLY A 116 -1.15 -26.10 -16.81
CA GLY A 116 -1.96 -24.88 -16.87
C GLY A 116 -1.63 -23.83 -15.80
N GLN A 117 -0.59 -24.03 -14.98
CA GLN A 117 -0.13 -23.07 -13.98
C GLN A 117 0.09 -21.65 -14.53
N GLY A 118 0.66 -21.55 -15.76
CA GLY A 118 0.87 -20.25 -16.40
C GLY A 118 -0.45 -19.52 -16.69
N LEU A 119 -1.47 -20.25 -17.19
CA LEU A 119 -2.78 -19.67 -17.43
C LEU A 119 -3.46 -19.21 -16.12
N LEU A 120 -3.37 -20.04 -15.07
CA LEU A 120 -3.89 -19.65 -13.75
C LEU A 120 -3.23 -18.34 -13.26
N ARG A 121 -1.90 -18.24 -13.31
CA ARG A 121 -1.17 -17.05 -12.90
C ARG A 121 -1.62 -15.80 -13.68
N THR A 122 -1.76 -15.93 -15.01
CA THR A 122 -2.20 -14.81 -15.85
C THR A 122 -3.62 -14.39 -15.50
N THR A 123 -4.56 -15.35 -15.39
CA THR A 123 -5.97 -15.06 -15.12
C THR A 123 -6.18 -14.42 -13.74
N VAL A 124 -5.48 -14.91 -12.72
CA VAL A 124 -5.55 -14.37 -11.36
C VAL A 124 -5.08 -12.91 -11.32
N LEU A 125 -4.13 -12.50 -12.18
CA LEU A 125 -3.58 -11.14 -12.17
C LEU A 125 -4.42 -10.12 -12.95
N VAL A 126 -5.38 -10.55 -13.76
CA VAL A 126 -6.22 -9.64 -14.56
C VAL A 126 -6.91 -8.57 -13.72
N PRO A 127 -7.57 -8.88 -12.58
CA PRO A 127 -8.22 -7.86 -11.77
C PRO A 127 -7.26 -6.77 -11.29
N TRP A 128 -6.07 -7.15 -10.86
CA TRP A 128 -5.07 -6.21 -10.36
C TRP A 128 -4.52 -5.28 -11.45
N ALA A 129 -4.42 -5.78 -12.68
CA ALA A 129 -3.94 -5.00 -13.82
C ALA A 129 -4.92 -3.90 -14.27
N LEU A 130 -6.19 -3.95 -13.85
CA LEU A 130 -7.18 -2.94 -14.19
C LEU A 130 -6.95 -1.64 -13.41
N LEU A 131 -7.21 -0.50 -14.06
CA LEU A 131 -7.24 0.79 -13.37
C LEU A 131 -8.34 0.79 -12.32
N THR A 132 -8.07 1.34 -11.13
CA THR A 132 -9.01 1.34 -10.00
C THR A 132 -10.33 2.00 -10.34
N VAL A 133 -10.30 3.12 -11.09
CA VAL A 133 -11.50 3.81 -11.54
C VAL A 133 -12.35 2.94 -12.46
N VAL A 134 -11.73 2.17 -13.37
CA VAL A 134 -12.44 1.24 -14.26
C VAL A 134 -13.10 0.13 -13.45
N THR A 135 -12.37 -0.46 -12.50
CA THR A 135 -12.93 -1.43 -11.55
C THR A 135 -14.14 -0.86 -10.82
N ALA A 136 -14.02 0.36 -10.29
CA ALA A 136 -15.10 1.03 -9.58
C ALA A 136 -16.33 1.24 -10.46
N ILE A 137 -16.15 1.64 -11.73
CA ILE A 137 -17.27 1.80 -12.69
C ILE A 137 -17.93 0.46 -12.98
N ILE A 138 -17.16 -0.62 -13.19
CA ILE A 138 -17.70 -1.96 -13.40
C ILE A 138 -18.57 -2.37 -12.20
N TRP A 139 -18.04 -2.28 -10.98
CA TRP A 139 -18.77 -2.63 -9.77
C TRP A 139 -20.00 -1.73 -9.56
N ARG A 140 -19.88 -0.43 -9.78
CA ARG A 140 -21.02 0.48 -9.72
C ARG A 140 -22.14 0.06 -10.68
N THR A 141 -21.80 -0.27 -11.93
CA THR A 141 -22.76 -0.72 -12.94
C THR A 141 -23.44 -2.04 -12.54
N MET A 142 -22.69 -2.94 -11.90
CA MET A 142 -23.25 -4.21 -11.41
C MET A 142 -24.27 -4.00 -10.29
N PHE A 143 -24.06 -3.02 -9.40
CA PHE A 143 -24.85 -2.81 -8.19
C PHE A 143 -25.78 -1.59 -8.25
N VAL A 144 -25.85 -0.85 -9.37
CA VAL A 144 -26.76 0.30 -9.51
C VAL A 144 -28.22 -0.13 -9.46
N SER A 145 -29.01 0.57 -8.66
CA SER A 145 -30.45 0.30 -8.56
C SER A 145 -31.25 1.14 -9.57
N PRO A 146 -32.36 0.61 -10.12
CA PRO A 146 -32.86 -0.76 -9.98
C PRO A 146 -32.35 -1.73 -11.05
N TYR A 147 -31.62 -1.27 -12.07
CA TYR A 147 -31.32 -2.00 -13.31
C TYR A 147 -29.93 -2.65 -13.32
N GLY A 148 -29.19 -2.63 -12.22
CA GLY A 148 -27.88 -3.27 -12.12
C GLY A 148 -27.94 -4.78 -12.32
N PHE A 149 -26.85 -5.35 -12.82
CA PHE A 149 -26.72 -6.78 -13.12
C PHE A 149 -27.17 -7.68 -11.95
N VAL A 150 -26.78 -7.32 -10.71
CA VAL A 150 -27.13 -8.08 -9.51
C VAL A 150 -28.66 -8.05 -9.26
N ASN A 151 -29.28 -6.89 -9.35
CA ASN A 151 -30.74 -6.78 -9.20
C ASN A 151 -31.49 -7.54 -10.28
N THR A 152 -30.98 -7.54 -11.52
CA THR A 152 -31.57 -8.27 -12.64
C THR A 152 -31.53 -9.78 -12.43
N ILE A 153 -30.40 -10.33 -11.96
CA ILE A 153 -30.25 -11.78 -11.71
C ILE A 153 -31.13 -12.24 -10.55
N PHE A 154 -31.15 -11.47 -9.46
CA PHE A 154 -31.91 -11.89 -8.25
C PHE A 154 -33.38 -11.42 -8.27
N GLY A 155 -33.81 -10.72 -9.32
CA GLY A 155 -35.19 -10.21 -9.43
C GLY A 155 -35.54 -9.19 -8.32
N THR A 156 -34.53 -8.45 -7.80
CA THR A 156 -34.69 -7.51 -6.69
C THR A 156 -34.59 -6.05 -7.20
N LYS A 157 -35.01 -5.12 -6.35
CA LYS A 157 -34.85 -3.67 -6.58
C LYS A 157 -34.06 -3.01 -5.44
N THR A 158 -33.16 -3.78 -4.84
CA THR A 158 -32.38 -3.36 -3.68
C THR A 158 -31.45 -2.20 -4.05
N VAL A 159 -31.39 -1.18 -3.19
CA VAL A 159 -30.49 -0.02 -3.37
C VAL A 159 -29.17 -0.34 -2.65
N TRP A 160 -28.36 -1.17 -3.28
CA TRP A 160 -27.12 -1.72 -2.70
C TRP A 160 -26.11 -0.67 -2.26
N LEU A 161 -26.00 0.44 -3.00
CA LEU A 161 -25.06 1.52 -2.74
C LEU A 161 -25.69 2.71 -2.01
N GLY A 162 -26.95 2.57 -1.54
CA GLY A 162 -27.71 3.69 -0.99
C GLY A 162 -27.67 3.80 0.54
N SER A 163 -27.11 2.83 1.23
CA SER A 163 -27.08 2.83 2.70
C SER A 163 -25.93 2.00 3.28
N GLU A 164 -25.48 2.37 4.45
CA GLU A 164 -24.61 1.55 5.31
C GLU A 164 -25.43 0.42 5.95
N PRO A 165 -24.84 -0.79 6.19
CA PRO A 165 -23.44 -1.17 5.88
C PRO A 165 -23.23 -1.74 4.47
N GLN A 166 -24.30 -1.89 3.68
CA GLN A 166 -24.26 -2.58 2.40
C GLN A 166 -23.29 -1.95 1.41
N ALA A 167 -23.31 -0.62 1.30
CA ALA A 167 -22.42 0.11 0.40
C ALA A 167 -20.94 -0.10 0.76
N LEU A 168 -20.61 -0.08 2.06
CA LEU A 168 -19.24 -0.31 2.53
C LEU A 168 -18.78 -1.74 2.24
N ILE A 169 -19.65 -2.74 2.44
CA ILE A 169 -19.37 -4.15 2.13
C ILE A 169 -19.06 -4.32 0.63
N ILE A 170 -19.83 -3.68 -0.25
CA ILE A 170 -19.60 -3.75 -1.71
C ILE A 170 -18.26 -3.12 -2.08
N ILE A 171 -17.91 -1.99 -1.47
CA ILE A 171 -16.62 -1.34 -1.68
C ILE A 171 -15.46 -2.26 -1.21
N ILE A 172 -15.59 -2.90 -0.04
CA ILE A 172 -14.61 -3.87 0.45
C ILE A 172 -14.47 -5.06 -0.52
N LEU A 173 -15.58 -5.61 -0.99
CA LEU A 173 -15.55 -6.74 -1.94
C LEU A 173 -14.91 -6.35 -3.28
N ALA A 174 -15.19 -5.14 -3.77
CA ALA A 174 -14.57 -4.63 -4.99
C ALA A 174 -13.05 -4.48 -4.85
N ASP A 175 -12.61 -4.00 -3.70
CA ASP A 175 -11.21 -3.84 -3.36
C ASP A 175 -10.50 -5.19 -3.21
N VAL A 176 -11.09 -6.11 -2.45
CA VAL A 176 -10.58 -7.48 -2.27
C VAL A 176 -10.44 -8.20 -3.62
N TRP A 177 -11.46 -8.12 -4.49
CA TRP A 177 -11.40 -8.71 -5.82
C TRP A 177 -10.23 -8.17 -6.65
N LYS A 178 -10.00 -6.86 -6.57
CA LYS A 178 -8.94 -6.19 -7.31
C LYS A 178 -7.55 -6.47 -6.76
N THR A 179 -7.38 -6.49 -5.44
CA THR A 179 -6.07 -6.38 -4.77
C THR A 179 -5.57 -7.69 -4.14
N ALA A 180 -6.44 -8.69 -3.90
CA ALA A 180 -6.02 -10.02 -3.47
C ALA A 180 -4.95 -10.66 -4.38
N PRO A 181 -4.98 -10.50 -5.72
CA PRO A 181 -3.90 -10.97 -6.58
C PRO A 181 -2.52 -10.36 -6.27
N PHE A 182 -2.46 -9.09 -5.87
CA PHE A 182 -1.21 -8.46 -5.45
C PHE A 182 -0.65 -9.08 -4.17
N MET A 183 -1.51 -9.31 -3.18
CA MET A 183 -1.15 -10.08 -1.98
C MET A 183 -0.64 -11.47 -2.34
N ALA A 184 -1.32 -12.15 -3.27
CA ALA A 184 -0.91 -13.47 -3.73
C ALA A 184 0.48 -13.47 -4.38
N LEU A 185 0.84 -12.44 -5.16
CA LEU A 185 2.18 -12.32 -5.74
C LEU A 185 3.28 -12.17 -4.70
N LEU A 186 3.07 -11.31 -3.70
CA LEU A 186 4.04 -11.11 -2.63
C LEU A 186 4.24 -12.37 -1.80
N ILE A 187 3.14 -13.06 -1.46
CA ILE A 187 3.16 -14.32 -0.74
C ILE A 187 3.81 -15.43 -1.59
N LEU A 188 3.51 -15.48 -2.89
CA LEU A 188 4.11 -16.44 -3.82
C LEU A 188 5.63 -16.26 -3.93
N ALA A 189 6.11 -15.01 -3.95
CA ALA A 189 7.53 -14.73 -3.93
C ALA A 189 8.20 -15.30 -2.67
N GLY A 190 7.55 -15.18 -1.50
CA GLY A 190 8.00 -15.81 -0.27
C GLY A 190 8.01 -17.34 -0.33
N LEU A 191 6.98 -17.96 -0.93
CA LEU A 191 6.91 -19.42 -1.10
C LEU A 191 8.05 -19.97 -1.96
N GLN A 192 8.50 -19.21 -2.97
CA GLN A 192 9.57 -19.63 -3.88
C GLN A 192 10.96 -19.65 -3.23
N VAL A 193 11.13 -18.96 -2.10
CA VAL A 193 12.40 -18.94 -1.34
C VAL A 193 12.56 -20.16 -0.44
N ILE A 194 11.47 -20.86 -0.11
CA ILE A 194 11.52 -22.03 0.78
C ILE A 194 12.12 -23.21 0.02
N PRO A 195 13.25 -23.82 0.51
CA PRO A 195 13.88 -24.94 -0.18
C PRO A 195 12.98 -26.19 -0.21
N GLY A 196 12.92 -26.87 -1.36
CA GLY A 196 12.12 -28.08 -1.53
C GLY A 196 12.55 -29.23 -0.61
N GLU A 197 13.84 -29.29 -0.27
CA GLU A 197 14.44 -30.30 0.63
C GLU A 197 13.77 -30.37 1.99
N VAL A 198 13.33 -29.21 2.53
CA VAL A 198 12.60 -29.14 3.81
C VAL A 198 11.27 -29.90 3.75
N TYR A 199 10.58 -29.81 2.62
CA TYR A 199 9.33 -30.54 2.42
C TYR A 199 9.56 -32.03 2.18
N GLU A 200 10.66 -32.40 1.53
CA GLU A 200 11.03 -33.80 1.31
C GLU A 200 11.40 -34.50 2.63
N ALA A 201 12.23 -33.86 3.45
CA ALA A 201 12.56 -34.34 4.79
C ALA A 201 11.31 -34.55 5.65
N ALA A 202 10.42 -33.56 5.69
CA ALA A 202 9.16 -33.68 6.43
C ALA A 202 8.23 -34.78 5.92
N LYS A 203 8.29 -35.12 4.61
CA LYS A 203 7.56 -36.28 4.07
C LYS A 203 8.13 -37.59 4.55
N VAL A 204 9.47 -37.71 4.59
CA VAL A 204 10.16 -38.90 5.11
C VAL A 204 9.83 -39.10 6.58
N ASP A 205 9.73 -38.02 7.36
CA ASP A 205 9.34 -38.05 8.78
C ASP A 205 7.83 -38.32 8.98
N GLY A 206 7.07 -38.55 7.91
CA GLY A 206 5.64 -38.88 7.98
C GLY A 206 4.72 -37.70 8.25
N ALA A 207 5.18 -36.45 8.11
CA ALA A 207 4.38 -35.27 8.34
C ALA A 207 3.23 -35.15 7.34
N SER A 208 2.00 -35.00 7.84
CA SER A 208 0.82 -34.76 7.03
C SER A 208 0.88 -33.41 6.29
N THR A 209 0.05 -33.23 5.27
CA THR A 209 -0.02 -31.96 4.52
C THR A 209 -0.34 -30.75 5.43
N MET A 210 -1.25 -30.91 6.38
CA MET A 210 -1.61 -29.88 7.34
C MET A 210 -0.42 -29.57 8.29
N GLN A 211 0.29 -30.59 8.77
CA GLN A 211 1.47 -30.40 9.60
C GLN A 211 2.58 -29.65 8.85
N ARG A 212 2.83 -30.00 7.59
CA ARG A 212 3.77 -29.28 6.72
C ARG A 212 3.37 -27.83 6.52
N PHE A 213 2.08 -27.59 6.27
CA PHE A 213 1.58 -26.23 6.13
C PHE A 213 1.73 -25.40 7.40
N THR A 214 1.28 -25.89 8.55
CA THR A 214 1.26 -25.13 9.80
C THR A 214 2.61 -25.01 10.49
N ARG A 215 3.47 -26.03 10.37
CA ARG A 215 4.76 -26.09 11.09
C ARG A 215 5.96 -25.70 10.24
N ILE A 216 5.83 -25.69 8.90
CA ILE A 216 6.93 -25.39 7.98
C ILE A 216 6.55 -24.19 7.11
N THR A 217 5.51 -24.35 6.26
CA THR A 217 5.18 -23.32 5.27
C THR A 217 4.82 -22.01 5.93
N LEU A 218 3.86 -22.01 6.83
CA LEU A 218 3.33 -20.78 7.44
C LEU A 218 4.39 -20.02 8.27
N PRO A 219 5.19 -20.67 9.13
CA PRO A 219 6.26 -19.98 9.85
C PRO A 219 7.34 -19.39 8.94
N LEU A 220 7.82 -20.17 7.95
CA LEU A 220 8.82 -19.69 7.00
C LEU A 220 8.31 -18.60 6.06
N LEU A 221 7.00 -18.57 5.82
CA LEU A 221 6.34 -17.57 4.99
C LEU A 221 6.00 -16.27 5.75
N MET A 222 6.02 -16.30 7.08
CA MET A 222 5.62 -15.18 7.93
C MET A 222 6.33 -13.86 7.56
N PRO A 223 7.64 -13.81 7.30
CA PRO A 223 8.31 -12.58 6.90
C PRO A 223 7.73 -11.98 5.60
N ALA A 224 7.40 -12.81 4.61
CA ALA A 224 6.80 -12.35 3.36
C ALA A 224 5.36 -11.86 3.56
N ILE A 225 4.56 -12.57 4.36
CA ILE A 225 3.21 -12.15 4.74
C ILE A 225 3.26 -10.79 5.46
N LEU A 226 4.18 -10.60 6.39
CA LEU A 226 4.31 -9.34 7.13
C LEU A 226 4.65 -8.16 6.23
N VAL A 227 5.56 -8.36 5.26
CA VAL A 227 5.88 -7.34 4.25
C VAL A 227 4.64 -7.02 3.41
N ALA A 228 3.92 -8.04 2.94
CA ALA A 228 2.69 -7.87 2.17
C ALA A 228 1.61 -7.12 2.96
N LEU A 229 1.43 -7.45 4.24
CA LEU A 229 0.51 -6.77 5.16
C LEU A 229 0.86 -5.30 5.34
N ILE A 230 2.15 -4.95 5.51
CA ILE A 230 2.58 -3.56 5.63
C ILE A 230 2.19 -2.78 4.38
N PHE A 231 2.59 -3.25 3.20
CA PHE A 231 2.28 -2.56 1.94
C PHE A 231 0.77 -2.37 1.76
N ARG A 232 0.00 -3.43 2.02
CA ARG A 232 -1.45 -3.38 1.80
C ARG A 232 -2.18 -2.51 2.82
N THR A 233 -1.78 -2.55 4.10
CA THR A 233 -2.36 -1.68 5.13
C THR A 233 -2.12 -0.21 4.81
N LEU A 234 -0.91 0.15 4.37
CA LEU A 234 -0.58 1.51 3.97
C LEU A 234 -1.39 2.00 2.78
N ASP A 235 -1.67 1.10 1.84
CA ASP A 235 -2.48 1.40 0.66
C ASP A 235 -3.97 1.55 1.03
N ALA A 236 -4.50 0.63 1.84
CA ALA A 236 -5.89 0.64 2.29
C ALA A 236 -6.27 1.87 3.14
N LEU A 237 -5.34 2.34 4.00
CA LEU A 237 -5.57 3.56 4.81
C LEU A 237 -5.74 4.83 3.97
N ARG A 238 -5.31 4.81 2.71
CA ARG A 238 -5.42 5.94 1.78
C ARG A 238 -6.43 5.70 0.68
N VAL A 239 -7.35 4.73 0.87
CA VAL A 239 -8.36 4.42 -0.12
C VAL A 239 -9.17 5.66 -0.48
N PHE A 240 -9.29 5.92 -1.79
CA PHE A 240 -9.99 7.06 -2.35
C PHE A 240 -10.90 6.67 -3.53
N ASP A 241 -10.33 6.09 -4.58
CA ASP A 241 -11.01 5.88 -5.86
C ASP A 241 -12.30 5.06 -5.75
N LEU A 242 -12.26 3.94 -5.02
CA LEU A 242 -13.41 3.04 -4.87
C LEU A 242 -14.59 3.73 -4.15
N PRO A 243 -14.44 4.26 -2.92
CA PRO A 243 -15.52 4.97 -2.25
C PRO A 243 -16.02 6.17 -3.05
N TYR A 244 -15.09 6.93 -3.66
CA TYR A 244 -15.46 8.12 -4.42
C TYR A 244 -16.27 7.81 -5.68
N VAL A 245 -15.87 6.82 -6.47
CA VAL A 245 -16.55 6.48 -7.73
C VAL A 245 -17.85 5.70 -7.49
N LEU A 246 -17.89 4.78 -6.50
CA LEU A 246 -19.10 3.98 -6.24
C LEU A 246 -20.23 4.81 -5.63
N THR A 247 -19.93 5.66 -4.65
CA THR A 247 -20.93 6.32 -3.79
C THR A 247 -20.73 7.83 -3.64
N GLY A 248 -19.64 8.39 -4.18
CA GLY A 248 -19.24 9.77 -3.90
C GLY A 248 -18.75 10.01 -2.48
N GLY A 249 -18.40 8.94 -1.73
CA GLY A 249 -18.11 9.02 -0.30
C GLY A 249 -19.34 9.25 0.58
N GLN A 250 -20.56 9.08 0.01
CA GLN A 250 -21.82 9.24 0.73
C GLN A 250 -22.31 7.89 1.29
N ASN A 251 -23.44 7.90 2.01
CA ASN A 251 -24.13 6.69 2.48
C ASN A 251 -23.29 5.81 3.42
N GLY A 252 -22.52 6.43 4.34
CA GLY A 252 -21.69 5.70 5.29
C GLY A 252 -20.40 5.12 4.68
N THR A 253 -19.93 5.65 3.57
CA THR A 253 -18.71 5.20 2.89
C THR A 253 -17.63 6.26 2.79
N SER A 254 -17.80 7.39 3.50
CA SER A 254 -16.78 8.42 3.60
C SER A 254 -15.48 7.85 4.19
N THR A 255 -14.37 8.18 3.57
CA THR A 255 -13.04 7.85 4.07
C THR A 255 -12.26 9.11 4.35
N LEU A 256 -11.15 9.02 5.09
CA LEU A 256 -10.31 10.19 5.36
C LEU A 256 -9.87 10.89 4.07
N SER A 257 -9.59 10.12 3.01
CA SER A 257 -9.20 10.68 1.70
C SER A 257 -10.37 11.37 0.98
N THR A 258 -11.59 10.79 1.06
CA THR A 258 -12.77 11.39 0.38
C THR A 258 -13.21 12.68 1.03
N ILE A 259 -13.24 12.78 2.36
CA ILE A 259 -13.61 14.02 3.05
C ILE A 259 -12.56 15.13 2.87
N ALA A 260 -11.28 14.78 2.84
CA ALA A 260 -10.22 15.74 2.55
C ALA A 260 -10.35 16.31 1.13
N GLN A 261 -10.63 15.44 0.16
CA GLN A 261 -10.89 15.85 -1.24
C GLN A 261 -12.17 16.69 -1.36
N GLU A 262 -13.25 16.32 -0.67
CA GLU A 262 -14.51 17.08 -0.67
C GLU A 262 -14.29 18.49 -0.12
N ALA A 263 -13.61 18.62 1.03
CA ALA A 263 -13.26 19.92 1.60
C ALA A 263 -12.38 20.74 0.65
N PHE A 264 -11.36 20.11 0.06
CA PHE A 264 -10.39 20.78 -0.80
C PHE A 264 -10.97 21.17 -2.16
N ALA A 265 -11.52 20.22 -2.91
CA ALA A 265 -11.89 20.43 -4.31
C ALA A 265 -13.37 20.80 -4.48
N ALA A 266 -14.30 20.12 -3.81
CA ALA A 266 -15.74 20.39 -3.96
C ALA A 266 -16.14 21.66 -3.20
N ASN A 267 -15.74 21.78 -1.94
CA ASN A 267 -16.09 22.92 -1.10
C ASN A 267 -15.14 24.11 -1.25
N ARG A 268 -13.97 23.93 -1.90
CA ARG A 268 -12.93 24.95 -2.10
C ARG A 268 -12.41 25.55 -0.78
N LEU A 269 -12.43 24.76 0.28
CA LEU A 269 -11.87 25.08 1.60
C LEU A 269 -10.45 24.51 1.67
N TYR A 270 -9.53 25.14 0.94
CA TYR A 270 -8.19 24.59 0.73
C TYR A 270 -7.41 24.41 2.03
N GLY A 271 -7.51 25.35 2.98
CA GLY A 271 -6.87 25.25 4.29
C GLY A 271 -7.39 24.05 5.09
N LEU A 272 -8.71 23.89 5.18
CA LEU A 272 -9.34 22.79 5.89
C LEU A 272 -9.03 21.43 5.22
N GLY A 273 -9.16 21.34 3.89
CA GLY A 273 -8.84 20.12 3.16
C GLY A 273 -7.37 19.71 3.31
N ALA A 274 -6.45 20.69 3.30
CA ALA A 274 -5.04 20.45 3.57
C ALA A 274 -4.79 19.97 5.01
N ALA A 275 -5.48 20.54 6.01
CA ALA A 275 -5.40 20.09 7.40
C ALA A 275 -5.90 18.64 7.56
N MET A 276 -7.02 18.29 6.91
CA MET A 276 -7.52 16.91 6.89
C MET A 276 -6.54 15.95 6.22
N ALA A 277 -5.88 16.37 5.12
CA ALA A 277 -4.85 15.56 4.46
C ALA A 277 -3.61 15.34 5.36
N VAL A 278 -3.18 16.37 6.09
CA VAL A 278 -2.08 16.25 7.07
C VAL A 278 -2.48 15.34 8.23
N LEU A 279 -3.70 15.44 8.76
CA LEU A 279 -4.20 14.53 9.78
C LEU A 279 -4.26 13.08 9.26
N THR A 280 -4.71 12.87 8.04
CA THR A 280 -4.69 11.54 7.39
C THR A 280 -3.26 11.00 7.31
N PHE A 281 -2.29 11.84 6.90
CA PHE A 281 -0.88 11.47 6.87
C PHE A 281 -0.36 11.05 8.26
N ILE A 282 -0.74 11.79 9.32
CA ILE A 282 -0.37 11.46 10.70
C ILE A 282 -0.96 10.09 11.10
N VAL A 283 -2.24 9.82 10.79
CA VAL A 283 -2.87 8.52 11.05
C VAL A 283 -2.10 7.39 10.36
N VAL A 284 -1.78 7.55 9.08
CA VAL A 284 -0.99 6.58 8.31
C VAL A 284 0.39 6.37 8.94
N MET A 285 1.06 7.43 9.36
CA MET A 285 2.38 7.35 10.02
C MET A 285 2.31 6.62 11.36
N VAL A 286 1.30 6.90 12.19
CA VAL A 286 1.11 6.24 13.49
C VAL A 286 0.86 4.73 13.30
N VAL A 287 -0.02 4.36 12.37
CA VAL A 287 -0.29 2.95 12.06
C VAL A 287 0.96 2.27 11.52
N SER A 288 1.69 2.91 10.59
CA SER A 288 2.92 2.39 10.00
C SER A 288 3.99 2.14 11.06
N PHE A 289 4.22 3.13 11.91
CA PHE A 289 5.23 3.02 12.97
C PHE A 289 4.86 1.93 13.98
N SER A 290 3.58 1.86 14.36
CA SER A 290 3.07 0.78 15.24
C SER A 290 3.31 -0.59 14.62
N TYR A 291 3.02 -0.74 13.32
CA TYR A 291 3.23 -1.98 12.58
C TYR A 291 4.71 -2.40 12.57
N ILE A 292 5.61 -1.49 12.23
CA ILE A 292 7.06 -1.75 12.19
C ILE A 292 7.58 -2.13 13.58
N ARG A 293 7.09 -1.49 14.63
CA ARG A 293 7.52 -1.78 16.00
C ARG A 293 7.04 -3.14 16.48
N PHE A 294 5.79 -3.52 16.19
CA PHE A 294 5.23 -4.82 16.58
C PHE A 294 5.83 -5.97 15.76
N VAL A 295 5.97 -5.79 14.46
CA VAL A 295 6.48 -6.80 13.53
C VAL A 295 8.00 -6.92 13.63
N GLY A 296 8.73 -5.81 13.70
CA GLY A 296 10.18 -5.79 13.80
C GLY A 296 10.71 -6.38 15.12
N GLY A 297 9.91 -6.33 16.20
CA GLY A 297 10.21 -7.00 17.46
C GLY A 297 10.17 -8.54 17.34
N ASN A 298 9.16 -9.05 16.64
CA ASN A 298 8.99 -10.49 16.47
C ASN A 298 10.02 -11.12 15.52
N LEU A 299 10.48 -10.37 14.49
CA LEU A 299 11.51 -10.88 13.57
C LEU A 299 12.89 -10.99 14.22
N ARG A 300 13.21 -10.16 15.20
CA ARG A 300 14.47 -10.27 15.97
C ARG A 300 14.48 -11.48 16.89
N GLY A 301 13.32 -11.87 17.45
CA GLY A 301 13.22 -13.07 18.28
C GLY A 301 13.29 -14.41 17.52
N MET A 302 13.06 -14.41 16.19
CA MET A 302 13.16 -15.62 15.37
C MET A 302 14.56 -15.85 14.76
N GLY A 303 15.49 -14.92 14.93
CA GLY A 303 16.87 -15.03 14.43
C GLY A 303 17.91 -15.38 15.49
N ASP A 304 17.51 -15.42 16.76
CA ASP A 304 18.40 -15.68 17.90
C ASP A 304 18.23 -17.09 18.51
N ASP A 305 17.36 -17.93 17.95
CA ASP A 305 17.20 -19.36 18.26
C ASP A 305 17.69 -20.22 17.06
#